data_522a04d2d078b38afe3e91c452603410
#
_entry.id   522a04d2d078b38afe3e91c452603410
#
_cell.length_a   1.000
_cell.length_b   1.000
_cell.length_c   1.000
_cell.angle_alpha   90.00
_cell.angle_beta   90.00
_cell.angle_gamma   90.00
#
_symmetry.space_group_name_H-M   'P 1'
#
loop_
_entity.id
_entity.type
_entity.pdbx_description
1 polymer ?
#
loop_
_entity_poly.entity_id
_entity_poly.type
_entity_poly.pdbx_seq_one_letter_code
_entity_poly.pdbx_strand_id
1 'polypeptide(L)'
;MSDVPFVGISGNIAVGKTTLTKMISERLGWRPFFESVDDNPYLSDFYSDMKRWSFHLQIYFLSRRFRTHREMSEGNVPSVQDRTIYEDVEIFAQSLHEMGNMPQRDWVNYRALFDEMTAYLRKPTLIIFLKATTDSLLTRLKKRGREYEKSVSAEYLHNLNIAYARWINRAKLEFNVMTVDTDNFDVYKDKDRLEQLIQDVAQRCEV
;
A
#
# COMPACT_ATOMS: atom_id res chain seq x y z
N MET A 1 -10.33 -0.29 26.72
CA MET A 1 -10.66 0.57 25.58
C MET A 1 -10.84 -0.35 24.40
N SER A 2 -12.00 -0.38 23.77
CA SER A 2 -12.18 -1.13 22.52
C SER A 2 -11.23 -0.50 21.49
N ASP A 3 -10.28 -1.29 20.97
CA ASP A 3 -9.38 -0.79 19.95
C ASP A 3 -10.18 -0.46 18.70
N VAL A 4 -10.32 0.82 18.42
CA VAL A 4 -11.01 1.29 17.21
C VAL A 4 -10.29 0.70 16.00
N PRO A 5 -10.98 -0.02 15.10
CA PRO A 5 -10.31 -0.70 14.00
C PRO A 5 -9.71 0.29 13.00
N PHE A 6 -8.51 -0.02 12.51
CA PHE A 6 -8.01 0.57 11.28
C PHE A 6 -7.49 -0.50 10.31
N VAL A 7 -7.80 -0.32 9.05
CA VAL A 7 -7.53 -1.28 7.99
C VAL A 7 -6.58 -0.67 6.96
N GLY A 8 -5.54 -1.42 6.59
CA GLY A 8 -4.66 -1.05 5.50
C GLY A 8 -4.99 -1.82 4.23
N ILE A 9 -5.15 -1.10 3.12
CA ILE A 9 -5.29 -1.72 1.79
C ILE A 9 -3.90 -1.79 1.14
N SER A 10 -3.43 -3.01 0.94
CA SER A 10 -2.10 -3.30 0.41
C SER A 10 -2.16 -3.83 -1.02
N GLY A 11 -1.10 -3.64 -1.78
CA GLY A 11 -0.97 -4.18 -3.13
C GLY A 11 -0.24 -3.27 -4.11
N ASN A 12 0.08 -3.82 -5.27
CA ASN A 12 0.93 -3.20 -6.27
C ASN A 12 0.33 -1.92 -6.87
N ILE A 13 1.12 -1.20 -7.66
CA ILE A 13 0.69 0.00 -8.41
C ILE A 13 -0.47 -0.40 -9.35
N ALA A 14 -1.49 0.43 -9.42
CA ALA A 14 -2.71 0.23 -10.25
C ALA A 14 -3.59 -0.99 -9.90
N VAL A 15 -3.38 -1.67 -8.77
CA VAL A 15 -4.20 -2.85 -8.38
C VAL A 15 -5.63 -2.51 -7.95
N GLY A 16 -5.93 -1.23 -7.61
CA GLY A 16 -7.27 -0.77 -7.22
C GLY A 16 -7.42 -0.38 -5.75
N LYS A 17 -6.33 -0.18 -5.02
CA LYS A 17 -6.35 0.21 -3.59
C LYS A 17 -7.24 1.40 -3.31
N THR A 18 -7.01 2.52 -3.98
CA THR A 18 -7.77 3.77 -3.80
C THR A 18 -9.28 3.57 -4.00
N THR A 19 -9.66 2.77 -5.00
CA THR A 19 -11.06 2.45 -5.28
C THR A 19 -11.68 1.65 -4.13
N LEU A 20 -11.00 0.61 -3.65
CA LEU A 20 -11.52 -0.19 -2.54
C LEU A 20 -11.54 0.61 -1.23
N THR A 21 -10.53 1.42 -0.95
CA THR A 21 -10.52 2.34 0.20
C THR A 21 -11.75 3.24 0.22
N LYS A 22 -12.10 3.84 -0.93
CA LYS A 22 -13.30 4.66 -1.08
C LYS A 22 -14.56 3.85 -0.81
N MET A 23 -14.70 2.67 -1.39
CA MET A 23 -15.89 1.84 -1.24
C MET A 23 -16.10 1.35 0.19
N ILE A 24 -15.07 0.91 0.88
CA ILE A 24 -15.13 0.53 2.29
C ILE A 24 -15.54 1.74 3.16
N SER A 25 -14.89 2.89 2.92
CA SER A 25 -15.22 4.13 3.62
C SER A 25 -16.71 4.51 3.48
N GLU A 26 -17.23 4.49 2.25
CA GLU A 26 -18.63 4.85 1.97
C GLU A 26 -19.65 3.87 2.57
N ARG A 27 -19.32 2.56 2.58
CA ARG A 27 -20.25 1.52 3.05
C ARG A 27 -20.25 1.33 4.56
N LEU A 28 -19.08 1.45 5.21
CA LEU A 28 -18.94 1.28 6.65
C LEU A 28 -18.93 2.61 7.43
N GLY A 29 -18.93 3.75 6.73
CA GLY A 29 -18.82 5.07 7.38
C GLY A 29 -17.44 5.33 7.99
N TRP A 30 -16.39 4.62 7.53
CA TRP A 30 -15.05 4.75 8.06
C TRP A 30 -14.28 5.91 7.45
N ARG A 31 -13.40 6.52 8.23
CA ARG A 31 -12.59 7.64 7.76
C ARG A 31 -11.52 7.14 6.75
N PRO A 32 -11.53 7.64 5.49
CA PRO A 32 -10.53 7.23 4.51
C PRO A 32 -9.24 8.05 4.64
N PHE A 33 -8.11 7.38 4.41
CA PHE A 33 -6.80 8.01 4.27
C PHE A 33 -6.20 7.60 2.93
N PHE A 34 -6.13 8.54 2.00
CA PHE A 34 -5.62 8.30 0.65
C PHE A 34 -4.12 8.62 0.56
N GLU A 35 -3.42 7.88 -0.32
CA GLU A 35 -2.06 8.21 -0.68
C GLU A 35 -2.04 9.48 -1.54
N SER A 36 -1.38 10.55 -1.03
CA SER A 36 -1.16 11.76 -1.82
C SER A 36 0.06 11.56 -2.72
N VAL A 37 -0.18 11.39 -4.01
CA VAL A 37 0.88 11.25 -5.02
C VAL A 37 1.03 12.52 -5.86
N ASP A 38 -0.03 13.33 -5.95
CA ASP A 38 -0.09 14.48 -6.85
C ASP A 38 0.83 15.63 -6.39
N ASP A 39 1.04 15.77 -5.07
CA ASP A 39 1.93 16.78 -4.47
C ASP A 39 3.34 16.25 -4.19
N ASN A 40 3.72 15.11 -4.75
CA ASN A 40 5.01 14.51 -4.48
C ASN A 40 6.11 15.14 -5.35
N PRO A 41 7.05 15.91 -4.76
CA PRO A 41 8.05 16.65 -5.53
C PRO A 41 9.14 15.77 -6.16
N TYR A 42 9.23 14.49 -5.75
CA TYR A 42 10.26 13.56 -6.20
C TYR A 42 9.78 12.53 -7.21
N LEU A 43 8.45 12.38 -7.39
CA LEU A 43 7.92 11.23 -8.12
C LEU A 43 8.27 11.24 -9.61
N SER A 44 8.22 12.41 -10.25
CA SER A 44 8.63 12.57 -11.65
C SER A 44 10.12 12.32 -11.83
N ASP A 45 10.94 12.91 -10.96
CA ASP A 45 12.40 12.77 -11.01
C ASP A 45 12.82 11.33 -10.75
N PHE A 46 12.15 10.64 -9.82
CA PHE A 46 12.39 9.24 -9.53
C PHE A 46 12.21 8.35 -10.76
N TYR A 47 11.11 8.53 -11.51
CA TYR A 47 10.90 7.72 -12.71
C TYR A 47 11.87 8.06 -13.85
N SER A 48 12.48 9.23 -13.84
CA SER A 48 13.52 9.61 -14.80
C SER A 48 14.91 9.08 -14.41
N ASP A 49 15.24 9.05 -13.11
CA ASP A 49 16.51 8.55 -12.57
C ASP A 49 16.28 7.91 -11.19
N MET A 50 15.88 6.63 -11.21
CA MET A 50 15.61 5.87 -9.98
C MET A 50 16.83 5.81 -9.06
N LYS A 51 18.04 5.66 -9.61
CA LYS A 51 19.27 5.54 -8.83
C LYS A 51 19.58 6.80 -8.02
N ARG A 52 19.32 7.96 -8.59
CA ARG A 52 19.52 9.26 -7.94
C ARG A 52 18.46 9.54 -6.88
N TRP A 53 17.20 9.20 -7.14
CA TRP A 53 16.07 9.71 -6.37
C TRP A 53 15.39 8.69 -5.46
N SER A 54 15.79 7.40 -5.50
CA SER A 54 15.16 6.35 -4.69
C SER A 54 15.11 6.67 -3.21
N PHE A 55 16.24 7.03 -2.59
CA PHE A 55 16.27 7.33 -1.16
C PHE A 55 15.39 8.52 -0.79
N HIS A 56 15.46 9.61 -1.57
CA HIS A 56 14.69 10.83 -1.33
C HIS A 56 13.18 10.57 -1.41
N LEU A 57 12.76 9.85 -2.45
CA LEU A 57 11.36 9.47 -2.63
C LEU A 57 10.86 8.59 -1.47
N GLN A 58 11.65 7.58 -1.07
CA GLN A 58 11.26 6.67 0.00
C GLN A 58 11.18 7.37 1.37
N ILE A 59 12.09 8.29 1.68
CA ILE A 59 12.00 9.14 2.89
C ILE A 59 10.75 10.03 2.87
N TYR A 60 10.43 10.60 1.70
CA TYR A 60 9.20 11.40 1.57
C TYR A 60 7.95 10.58 1.87
N PHE A 61 7.81 9.39 1.25
CA PHE A 61 6.67 8.51 1.51
C PHE A 61 6.62 8.04 2.96
N LEU A 62 7.74 7.61 3.52
CA LEU A 62 7.82 7.17 4.91
C LEU A 62 7.32 8.25 5.88
N SER A 63 7.80 9.50 5.71
CA SER A 63 7.41 10.64 6.55
C SER A 63 5.90 10.91 6.48
N ARG A 64 5.33 10.93 5.26
CA ARG A 64 3.89 11.17 5.07
C ARG A 64 3.06 10.03 5.66
N ARG A 65 3.45 8.81 5.41
CA ARG A 65 2.74 7.62 5.86
C ARG A 65 2.82 7.42 7.37
N PHE A 66 3.96 7.74 7.97
CA PHE A 66 4.10 7.74 9.42
C PHE A 66 3.12 8.72 10.08
N ARG A 67 3.01 9.94 9.56
CA ARG A 67 2.03 10.92 10.05
C ARG A 67 0.61 10.37 9.98
N THR A 68 0.22 9.82 8.83
CA THR A 68 -1.10 9.24 8.63
C THR A 68 -1.35 8.05 9.56
N HIS A 69 -0.38 7.14 9.68
CA HIS A 69 -0.47 5.97 10.54
C HIS A 69 -0.62 6.38 12.03
N ARG A 70 0.16 7.36 12.47
CA ARG A 70 0.05 7.90 13.82
C ARG A 70 -1.34 8.50 14.08
N GLU A 71 -1.86 9.30 13.14
CA GLU A 71 -3.20 9.88 13.24
C GLU A 71 -4.29 8.80 13.38
N MET A 72 -4.19 7.70 12.63
CA MET A 72 -5.11 6.56 12.77
C MET A 72 -4.92 5.83 14.10
N SER A 73 -3.68 5.63 14.54
CA SER A 73 -3.36 4.92 15.79
C SER A 73 -3.85 5.66 17.03
N GLU A 74 -3.81 6.98 17.00
CA GLU A 74 -4.27 7.88 18.08
C GLU A 74 -5.76 8.23 17.94
N GLY A 75 -6.36 7.96 16.77
CA GLY A 75 -7.73 8.32 16.47
C GLY A 75 -8.77 7.44 17.17
N ASN A 76 -9.97 7.99 17.35
CA ASN A 76 -11.13 7.33 18.00
C ASN A 76 -12.24 6.96 17.01
N VAL A 77 -11.93 6.91 15.72
CA VAL A 77 -12.89 6.56 14.66
C VAL A 77 -12.34 5.47 13.77
N PRO A 78 -13.17 4.49 13.36
CA PRO A 78 -12.74 3.47 12.41
C PRO A 78 -12.19 4.09 11.14
N SER A 79 -11.12 3.52 10.60
CA SER A 79 -10.42 4.11 9.46
C SER A 79 -9.89 3.08 8.47
N VAL A 80 -9.74 3.51 7.22
CA VAL A 80 -9.20 2.70 6.14
C VAL A 80 -8.14 3.50 5.35
N GLN A 81 -6.99 2.89 5.10
CA GLN A 81 -5.84 3.54 4.48
C GLN A 81 -5.48 2.88 3.16
N ASP A 82 -5.27 3.72 2.12
CA ASP A 82 -4.63 3.33 0.86
C ASP A 82 -3.12 3.21 1.06
N ARG A 83 -2.61 2.00 1.09
CA ARG A 83 -1.23 1.58 1.32
C ARG A 83 -0.76 1.72 2.78
N THR A 84 -0.12 0.68 3.28
CA THR A 84 0.43 0.62 4.64
C THR A 84 1.88 1.12 4.70
N ILE A 85 2.33 1.56 5.88
CA ILE A 85 3.72 1.95 6.12
C ILE A 85 4.70 0.77 5.94
N TYR A 86 4.23 -0.47 6.14
CA TYR A 86 5.05 -1.67 6.01
C TYR A 86 5.46 -1.93 4.56
N GLU A 87 4.63 -1.53 3.58
CA GLU A 87 4.95 -1.65 2.16
C GLU A 87 6.10 -0.75 1.72
N ASP A 88 6.26 0.41 2.40
CA ASP A 88 7.34 1.34 2.08
C ASP A 88 8.71 0.68 2.27
N VAL A 89 8.90 -0.07 3.35
CA VAL A 89 10.17 -0.76 3.62
C VAL A 89 10.24 -2.13 2.94
N GLU A 90 9.22 -2.99 3.13
CA GLU A 90 9.25 -4.40 2.74
C GLU A 90 9.10 -4.63 1.22
N ILE A 91 8.52 -3.65 0.51
CA ILE A 91 8.28 -3.74 -0.92
C ILE A 91 9.13 -2.73 -1.68
N PHE A 92 8.90 -1.42 -1.44
CA PHE A 92 9.48 -0.40 -2.31
C PHE A 92 10.96 -0.15 -2.03
N ALA A 93 11.35 0.18 -0.82
CA ALA A 93 12.74 0.47 -0.50
C ALA A 93 13.62 -0.78 -0.64
N GLN A 94 13.14 -1.96 -0.20
CA GLN A 94 13.87 -3.22 -0.36
C GLN A 94 14.04 -3.57 -1.85
N SER A 95 13.00 -3.49 -2.67
CA SER A 95 13.12 -3.77 -4.11
C SER A 95 14.08 -2.81 -4.81
N LEU A 96 14.06 -1.53 -4.45
CA LEU A 96 15.00 -0.55 -5.00
C LEU A 96 16.44 -0.85 -4.61
N HIS A 97 16.66 -1.34 -3.39
CA HIS A 97 17.97 -1.82 -2.97
C HIS A 97 18.40 -3.08 -3.73
N GLU A 98 17.54 -4.09 -3.81
CA GLU A 98 17.82 -5.35 -4.54
C GLU A 98 18.11 -5.12 -6.03
N MET A 99 17.46 -4.12 -6.65
CA MET A 99 17.73 -3.71 -8.04
C MET A 99 18.95 -2.79 -8.21
N GLY A 100 19.69 -2.46 -7.13
CA GLY A 100 20.85 -1.57 -7.18
C GLY A 100 20.54 -0.08 -7.33
N ASN A 101 19.27 0.32 -7.19
CA ASN A 101 18.84 1.72 -7.25
C ASN A 101 18.95 2.45 -5.90
N MET A 102 19.11 1.72 -4.78
CA MET A 102 19.39 2.26 -3.46
C MET A 102 20.67 1.61 -2.90
N PRO A 103 21.75 2.35 -2.65
CA PRO A 103 22.99 1.77 -2.14
C PRO A 103 22.83 1.22 -0.72
N GLN A 104 23.69 0.26 -0.34
CA GLN A 104 23.62 -0.43 0.95
C GLN A 104 23.55 0.51 2.15
N ARG A 105 24.37 1.58 2.17
CA ARG A 105 24.37 2.55 3.28
C ARG A 105 23.03 3.25 3.46
N ASP A 106 22.37 3.61 2.34
CA ASP A 106 21.08 4.32 2.36
C ASP A 106 19.95 3.37 2.76
N TRP A 107 19.99 2.12 2.29
CA TRP A 107 19.08 1.06 2.72
C TRP A 107 19.16 0.80 4.23
N VAL A 108 20.38 0.64 4.78
CA VAL A 108 20.56 0.42 6.23
C VAL A 108 20.00 1.59 7.05
N ASN A 109 20.30 2.83 6.64
CA ASN A 109 19.78 4.01 7.33
C ASN A 109 18.25 4.12 7.22
N TYR A 110 17.68 3.82 6.04
CA TYR A 110 16.24 3.82 5.82
C TYR A 110 15.55 2.79 6.73
N ARG A 111 16.10 1.57 6.79
CA ARG A 111 15.56 0.49 7.62
C ARG A 111 15.62 0.84 9.09
N ALA A 112 16.75 1.35 9.58
CA ALA A 112 16.90 1.78 10.97
C ALA A 112 15.88 2.89 11.33
N LEU A 113 15.72 3.89 10.45
CA LEU A 113 14.73 4.94 10.65
C LEU A 113 13.30 4.39 10.70
N PHE A 114 12.95 3.48 9.79
CA PHE A 114 11.65 2.82 9.78
C PHE A 114 11.40 2.06 11.09
N ASP A 115 12.36 1.26 11.54
CA ASP A 115 12.25 0.44 12.75
C ASP A 115 12.02 1.33 13.99
N GLU A 116 12.76 2.42 14.14
CA GLU A 116 12.58 3.40 15.23
C GLU A 116 11.22 4.12 15.15
N MET A 117 10.82 4.55 13.96
CA MET A 117 9.54 5.24 13.78
C MET A 117 8.34 4.35 14.07
N THR A 118 8.42 3.06 13.76
CA THR A 118 7.28 2.13 13.86
C THR A 118 7.22 1.35 15.16
N ALA A 119 8.28 1.38 15.99
CA ALA A 119 8.39 0.62 17.23
C ALA A 119 7.21 0.82 18.20
N TYR A 120 6.60 2.01 18.18
CA TYR A 120 5.52 2.40 19.09
C TYR A 120 4.17 2.58 18.38
N LEU A 121 4.10 2.29 17.09
CA LEU A 121 2.85 2.40 16.34
C LEU A 121 1.97 1.16 16.56
N ARG A 122 0.68 1.40 16.72
CA ARG A 122 -0.32 0.32 16.74
C ARG A 122 -0.37 -0.38 15.39
N LYS A 123 -0.37 -1.72 15.39
CA LYS A 123 -0.54 -2.50 14.16
C LYS A 123 -1.95 -2.36 13.59
N PRO A 124 -2.13 -2.43 12.25
CA PRO A 124 -3.46 -2.46 11.67
C PRO A 124 -4.26 -3.68 12.15
N THR A 125 -5.55 -3.48 12.38
CA THR A 125 -6.50 -4.56 12.74
C THR A 125 -6.59 -5.59 11.63
N LEU A 126 -6.53 -5.13 10.37
CA LEU A 126 -6.58 -5.97 9.17
C LEU A 126 -5.74 -5.34 8.06
N ILE A 127 -5.02 -6.16 7.31
CA ILE A 127 -4.42 -5.80 6.02
C ILE A 127 -5.19 -6.52 4.91
N ILE A 128 -5.77 -5.77 3.98
CA ILE A 128 -6.40 -6.33 2.78
C ILE A 128 -5.39 -6.25 1.64
N PHE A 129 -4.84 -7.40 1.27
CA PHE A 129 -3.89 -7.51 0.17
C PHE A 129 -4.63 -7.75 -1.15
N LEU A 130 -4.54 -6.77 -2.06
CA LEU A 130 -5.05 -6.88 -3.43
C LEU A 130 -3.98 -7.48 -4.34
N LYS A 131 -4.32 -8.60 -4.97
CA LYS A 131 -3.45 -9.32 -5.90
C LYS A 131 -3.97 -9.14 -7.32
N ALA A 132 -3.05 -8.92 -8.28
CA ALA A 132 -3.33 -8.94 -9.71
C ALA A 132 -2.09 -9.38 -10.49
N THR A 133 -2.31 -9.92 -11.70
CA THR A 133 -1.23 -10.24 -12.65
C THR A 133 -0.55 -8.95 -13.16
N THR A 134 0.69 -9.07 -13.60
CA THR A 134 1.43 -7.94 -14.19
C THR A 134 0.70 -7.38 -15.41
N ASP A 135 0.08 -8.23 -16.23
CA ASP A 135 -0.67 -7.80 -17.42
C ASP A 135 -1.91 -6.97 -17.06
N SER A 136 -2.64 -7.39 -16.04
CA SER A 136 -3.78 -6.63 -15.51
C SER A 136 -3.34 -5.27 -14.97
N LEU A 137 -2.22 -5.23 -14.23
CA LEU A 137 -1.67 -3.98 -13.70
C LEU A 137 -1.25 -3.02 -14.82
N LEU A 138 -0.55 -3.53 -15.85
CA LEU A 138 -0.17 -2.73 -17.02
C LEU A 138 -1.37 -2.15 -17.76
N THR A 139 -2.40 -2.97 -17.96
CA THR A 139 -3.65 -2.55 -18.60
C THR A 139 -4.33 -1.42 -17.81
N ARG A 140 -4.44 -1.57 -16.48
CA ARG A 140 -5.03 -0.57 -15.59
C ARG A 140 -4.20 0.71 -15.52
N LEU A 141 -2.88 0.58 -15.52
CA LEU A 141 -1.93 1.70 -15.50
C LEU A 141 -2.06 2.54 -16.78
N LYS A 142 -2.10 1.89 -17.95
CA LYS A 142 -2.34 2.56 -19.24
C LYS A 142 -3.69 3.27 -19.28
N LYS A 143 -4.76 2.61 -18.78
CA LYS A 143 -6.10 3.20 -18.71
C LYS A 143 -6.17 4.42 -17.79
N ARG A 144 -5.41 4.42 -16.68
CA ARG A 144 -5.32 5.55 -15.74
C ARG A 144 -4.63 6.77 -16.34
N GLY A 145 -3.63 6.57 -17.18
CA GLY A 145 -3.03 7.58 -18.04
C GLY A 145 -2.24 8.69 -17.32
N ARG A 146 -1.72 8.45 -16.13
CA ARG A 146 -0.87 9.42 -15.42
C ARG A 146 0.47 9.58 -16.13
N GLU A 147 0.87 10.84 -16.39
CA GLU A 147 2.06 11.15 -17.20
C GLU A 147 3.35 10.52 -16.63
N TYR A 148 3.59 10.67 -15.34
CA TYR A 148 4.78 10.13 -14.67
C TYR A 148 4.81 8.59 -14.59
N GLU A 149 3.68 7.92 -14.85
CA GLU A 149 3.61 6.45 -14.84
C GLU A 149 3.89 5.81 -16.21
N LYS A 150 4.01 6.61 -17.27
CA LYS A 150 4.29 6.10 -18.62
C LYS A 150 5.63 5.35 -18.72
N SER A 151 6.58 5.68 -17.86
CA SER A 151 7.91 5.05 -17.78
C SER A 151 7.95 3.79 -16.89
N VAL A 152 6.85 3.42 -16.23
CA VAL A 152 6.78 2.22 -15.40
C VAL A 152 6.86 0.97 -16.27
N SER A 153 7.96 0.21 -16.11
CA SER A 153 8.18 -1.00 -16.90
C SER A 153 7.38 -2.21 -16.37
N ALA A 154 7.11 -3.17 -17.28
CA ALA A 154 6.53 -4.46 -16.90
C ALA A 154 7.43 -5.21 -15.90
N GLU A 155 8.74 -5.13 -16.10
CA GLU A 155 9.73 -5.75 -15.23
C GLU A 155 9.65 -5.19 -13.80
N TYR A 156 9.53 -3.87 -13.65
CA TYR A 156 9.38 -3.24 -12.34
C TYR A 156 8.13 -3.74 -11.61
N LEU A 157 6.97 -3.75 -12.29
CA LEU A 157 5.72 -4.27 -11.72
C LEU A 157 5.82 -5.75 -11.36
N HIS A 158 6.50 -6.55 -12.19
CA HIS A 158 6.71 -7.97 -11.93
C HIS A 158 7.57 -8.18 -10.68
N ASN A 159 8.68 -7.44 -10.54
CA ASN A 159 9.56 -7.50 -9.37
C ASN A 159 8.81 -7.09 -8.09
N LEU A 160 7.98 -6.06 -8.16
CA LEU A 160 7.11 -5.71 -7.04
C LEU A 160 6.11 -6.83 -6.69
N ASN A 161 5.51 -7.50 -7.69
CA ASN A 161 4.61 -8.65 -7.43
C ASN A 161 5.35 -9.79 -6.70
N ILE A 162 6.60 -10.07 -7.05
CA ILE A 162 7.44 -11.06 -6.35
C ILE A 162 7.70 -10.61 -4.90
N ALA A 163 8.05 -9.33 -4.71
CA ALA A 163 8.27 -8.78 -3.38
C ALA A 163 7.00 -8.87 -2.51
N TYR A 164 5.83 -8.53 -3.05
CA TYR A 164 4.55 -8.69 -2.37
C TYR A 164 4.28 -10.14 -1.98
N ALA A 165 4.49 -11.10 -2.87
CA ALA A 165 4.26 -12.52 -2.59
C ALA A 165 5.17 -13.01 -1.43
N ARG A 166 6.45 -12.60 -1.40
CA ARG A 166 7.37 -12.91 -0.31
C ARG A 166 6.93 -12.26 1.02
N TRP A 167 6.61 -10.98 0.98
CA TRP A 167 6.22 -10.24 2.18
C TRP A 167 4.92 -10.76 2.79
N ILE A 168 3.88 -10.95 1.99
CA ILE A 168 2.56 -11.39 2.47
C ILE A 168 2.64 -12.76 3.17
N ASN A 169 3.50 -13.67 2.68
CA ASN A 169 3.70 -14.95 3.36
C ASN A 169 4.28 -14.78 4.78
N ARG A 170 5.16 -13.81 4.99
CA ARG A 170 5.69 -13.45 6.31
C ARG A 170 4.67 -12.66 7.13
N ALA A 171 4.04 -11.67 6.51
CA ALA A 171 3.09 -10.78 7.17
C ALA A 171 1.90 -11.51 7.81
N LYS A 172 1.46 -12.62 7.23
CA LYS A 172 0.41 -13.49 7.81
C LYS A 172 0.75 -14.09 9.17
N LEU A 173 2.02 -14.11 9.54
CA LEU A 173 2.47 -14.60 10.86
C LEU A 173 2.33 -13.50 11.94
N GLU A 174 2.25 -12.23 11.53
CA GLU A 174 2.25 -11.09 12.44
C GLU A 174 0.98 -10.24 12.38
N PHE A 175 0.26 -10.31 11.27
CA PHE A 175 -0.92 -9.50 10.97
C PHE A 175 -2.10 -10.38 10.56
N ASN A 176 -3.31 -9.91 10.86
CA ASN A 176 -4.48 -10.44 10.21
C ASN A 176 -4.48 -9.96 8.74
N VAL A 177 -4.34 -10.91 7.79
CA VAL A 177 -4.24 -10.59 6.35
C VAL A 177 -5.36 -11.28 5.59
N MET A 178 -6.12 -10.49 4.83
CA MET A 178 -7.12 -10.92 3.88
C MET A 178 -6.59 -10.74 2.46
N THR A 179 -6.62 -11.77 1.64
CA THR A 179 -6.17 -11.67 0.24
C THR A 179 -7.35 -11.62 -0.72
N VAL A 180 -7.36 -10.65 -1.62
CA VAL A 180 -8.39 -10.47 -2.64
C VAL A 180 -7.75 -10.50 -4.02
N ASP A 181 -8.14 -11.48 -4.84
CA ASP A 181 -7.74 -11.54 -6.25
C ASP A 181 -8.62 -10.58 -7.06
N THR A 182 -7.98 -9.62 -7.74
CA THR A 182 -8.65 -8.56 -8.48
C THR A 182 -8.58 -8.73 -10.00
N ASP A 183 -7.98 -9.80 -10.52
CA ASP A 183 -7.95 -10.04 -11.97
C ASP A 183 -9.35 -10.26 -12.52
N ASN A 184 -10.17 -11.01 -11.79
CA ASN A 184 -11.55 -11.33 -12.14
C ASN A 184 -12.56 -10.67 -11.18
N PHE A 185 -12.24 -9.48 -10.67
CA PHE A 185 -13.10 -8.73 -9.76
C PHE A 185 -13.17 -7.26 -10.15
N ASP A 186 -14.33 -6.86 -10.68
CA ASP A 186 -14.65 -5.47 -10.98
C ASP A 186 -15.62 -4.93 -9.92
N VAL A 187 -15.13 -4.13 -8.99
CA VAL A 187 -15.91 -3.58 -7.87
C VAL A 187 -17.14 -2.77 -8.30
N TYR A 188 -17.22 -2.32 -9.55
CA TYR A 188 -18.38 -1.59 -10.08
C TYR A 188 -19.43 -2.51 -10.68
N LYS A 189 -19.04 -3.71 -11.14
CA LYS A 189 -19.93 -4.69 -11.76
C LYS A 189 -20.36 -5.80 -10.82
N ASP A 190 -19.40 -6.30 -10.01
CA ASP A 190 -19.58 -7.46 -9.13
C ASP A 190 -20.09 -7.02 -7.75
N LYS A 191 -21.28 -6.41 -7.71
CA LYS A 191 -21.83 -5.80 -6.49
C LYS A 191 -21.99 -6.79 -5.34
N ASP A 192 -22.48 -8.00 -5.61
CA ASP A 192 -22.68 -9.01 -4.56
C ASP A 192 -21.35 -9.44 -3.94
N ARG A 193 -20.31 -9.59 -4.76
CA ARG A 193 -18.98 -9.91 -4.28
C ARG A 193 -18.35 -8.76 -3.49
N LEU A 194 -18.62 -7.52 -3.87
CA LEU A 194 -18.20 -6.35 -3.12
C LEU A 194 -18.89 -6.29 -1.75
N GLU A 195 -20.21 -6.50 -1.70
CA GLU A 195 -20.93 -6.51 -0.43
C GLU A 195 -20.44 -7.62 0.51
N GLN A 196 -20.19 -8.83 -0.03
CA GLN A 196 -19.60 -9.92 0.76
C GLN A 196 -18.23 -9.54 1.30
N LEU A 197 -17.37 -8.94 0.47
CA LEU A 197 -16.05 -8.47 0.90
C LEU A 197 -16.17 -7.44 2.05
N ILE A 198 -17.09 -6.51 1.95
CA ILE A 198 -17.31 -5.48 2.99
C ILE A 198 -17.82 -6.11 4.29
N GLN A 199 -18.75 -7.08 4.21
CA GLN A 199 -19.22 -7.83 5.37
C GLN A 199 -18.07 -8.61 6.04
N ASP A 200 -17.22 -9.28 5.24
CA ASP A 200 -16.05 -9.99 5.75
C ASP A 200 -15.06 -9.05 6.44
N VAL A 201 -14.88 -7.83 5.93
CA VAL A 201 -14.05 -6.80 6.56
C VAL A 201 -14.64 -6.37 7.89
N ALA A 202 -15.94 -6.06 7.94
CA ALA A 202 -16.64 -5.66 9.17
C ALA A 202 -16.51 -6.76 10.23
N GLN A 203 -16.79 -8.01 9.87
CA GLN A 203 -16.71 -9.16 10.77
C GLN A 203 -15.30 -9.37 11.33
N ARG A 204 -14.25 -9.23 10.48
CA ARG A 204 -12.86 -9.38 10.92
C ARG A 204 -12.36 -8.25 11.81
N CYS A 205 -13.06 -7.13 11.79
CA CYS A 205 -12.80 -5.96 12.63
C CYS A 205 -13.76 -5.88 13.84
N GLU A 206 -14.64 -6.86 14.03
CA GLU A 206 -15.64 -6.91 15.12
C GLU A 206 -16.53 -5.66 15.17
N VAL A 207 -17.01 -5.19 14.01
CA VAL A 207 -17.88 -4.00 13.87
C VAL A 207 -19.26 -4.41 13.34
#